data_b40705a60ab8c01ca8c9af6c0c2bebd8
#
_entry.id   b40705a60ab8c01ca8c9af6c0c2bebd8
#
_cell.length_a   1.000
_cell.length_b   1.000
_cell.length_c   1.000
_cell.angle_alpha   90.00
_cell.angle_beta   90.00
_cell.angle_gamma   90.00
#
_symmetry.space_group_name_H-M   'P 1'
#
loop_
_entity.id
_entity.type
_entity.pdbx_description
1 polymer ?
#
loop_
_entity_poly.entity_id
_entity_poly.type
_entity_poly.pdbx_seq_one_letter_code
_entity_poly.pdbx_strand_id
1 'polypeptide(L)'
;PKGLDVKIYTPTGFYYKYKEEGIPTDFPFSLRPIDVDPLDWTNAFQMNANSAEGVLITKVVQEFKTKGESYSMDELIEMVKKDKESGHVTVNIVVNEFKKAKGWQIFSKEGTPLKDLVQGGQVTVLDVSPYATMASGWEIKALVVGLISRTLFNQRPLARKTEEFKTVDTSMHYFSHEKDT
;
A
#
# COMPACT_ATOMS: atom_id res chain seq x y z
N PRO A 1 -8.36 -7.23 34.15
CA PRO A 1 -8.61 -6.70 32.82
C PRO A 1 -7.51 -7.20 31.89
N LYS A 2 -7.86 -7.92 30.81
CA LYS A 2 -6.89 -8.24 29.76
C LYS A 2 -6.58 -6.93 29.07
N GLY A 3 -5.29 -6.56 28.98
CA GLY A 3 -4.83 -5.43 28.18
C GLY A 3 -5.19 -5.64 26.71
N LEU A 4 -5.26 -4.54 25.94
CA LEU A 4 -5.41 -4.61 24.48
C LEU A 4 -4.15 -5.23 23.88
N ASP A 5 -4.31 -6.13 22.90
CA ASP A 5 -3.20 -6.60 22.07
C ASP A 5 -2.91 -5.54 21.03
N VAL A 6 -1.88 -4.74 21.28
CA VAL A 6 -1.46 -3.63 20.39
C VAL A 6 -0.21 -4.02 19.65
N LYS A 7 -0.21 -3.85 18.32
CA LYS A 7 0.96 -4.04 17.44
C LYS A 7 1.28 -2.75 16.72
N ILE A 8 2.53 -2.31 16.84
CA ILE A 8 3.03 -1.07 16.23
C ILE A 8 3.90 -1.43 15.03
N TYR A 9 3.49 -0.92 13.86
CA TYR A 9 4.19 -1.08 12.60
C TYR A 9 4.85 0.23 12.20
N THR A 10 6.16 0.20 12.00
CA THR A 10 6.96 1.36 11.58
C THR A 10 7.46 1.16 10.15
N PRO A 11 7.50 2.20 9.29
CA PRO A 11 8.04 2.09 7.94
C PRO A 11 9.44 1.48 7.94
N THR A 12 9.69 0.54 7.01
CA THR A 12 10.89 -0.30 6.97
C THR A 12 12.19 0.49 7.14
N GLY A 13 12.29 1.68 6.52
CA GLY A 13 13.50 2.51 6.60
C GLY A 13 13.77 3.12 7.97
N PHE A 14 12.80 3.14 8.88
CA PHE A 14 12.94 3.71 10.22
C PHE A 14 12.90 2.66 11.33
N TYR A 15 12.50 1.43 11.00
CA TYR A 15 12.26 0.38 11.97
C TYR A 15 13.48 0.06 12.83
N TYR A 16 14.65 -0.17 12.23
CA TYR A 16 15.85 -0.51 12.99
C TYR A 16 16.35 0.65 13.84
N LYS A 17 16.28 1.88 13.31
CA LYS A 17 16.60 3.09 14.06
C LYS A 17 15.74 3.24 15.29
N TYR A 18 14.44 3.03 15.17
CA TYR A 18 13.50 3.11 16.29
C TYR A 18 13.81 2.05 17.35
N LYS A 19 14.14 0.83 16.92
CA LYS A 19 14.56 -0.23 17.85
C LYS A 19 15.84 0.14 18.63
N GLU A 20 16.83 0.69 17.96
CA GLU A 20 18.08 1.14 18.59
C GLU A 20 17.88 2.30 19.55
N GLU A 21 16.98 3.22 19.23
CA GLU A 21 16.65 4.38 20.08
C GLU A 21 15.63 4.04 21.20
N GLY A 22 15.16 2.80 21.30
CA GLY A 22 14.18 2.37 22.30
C GLY A 22 12.77 2.92 22.08
N ILE A 23 12.46 3.40 20.86
CA ILE A 23 11.12 3.87 20.47
C ILE A 23 10.24 2.64 20.26
N PRO A 24 9.02 2.60 20.83
CA PRO A 24 8.12 1.45 20.71
C PRO A 24 7.83 1.11 19.24
N THR A 25 8.20 -0.09 18.83
CA THR A 25 7.89 -0.66 17.49
C THR A 25 7.98 -2.18 17.54
N ASP A 26 7.02 -2.87 16.93
CA ASP A 26 6.98 -4.33 16.90
C ASP A 26 7.45 -4.87 15.55
N PHE A 27 6.95 -4.32 14.45
CA PHE A 27 7.16 -4.84 13.10
C PHE A 27 7.49 -3.74 12.09
N PRO A 28 8.32 -4.05 11.08
CA PRO A 28 8.47 -3.17 9.93
C PRO A 28 7.24 -3.27 9.02
N PHE A 29 6.88 -2.18 8.35
CA PHE A 29 5.92 -2.24 7.26
C PHE A 29 6.42 -1.54 6.00
N SER A 30 5.96 -2.02 4.85
CA SER A 30 6.25 -1.46 3.55
C SER A 30 5.06 -1.61 2.60
N LEU A 31 4.99 -0.71 1.63
CA LEU A 31 4.01 -0.72 0.55
C LEU A 31 4.63 -1.32 -0.70
N ARG A 32 3.81 -1.99 -1.53
CA ARG A 32 4.25 -2.41 -2.87
C ARG A 32 3.96 -1.29 -3.87
N PRO A 33 4.92 -0.88 -4.71
CA PRO A 33 4.66 0.11 -5.74
C PRO A 33 3.53 -0.27 -6.69
N ILE A 34 3.30 -1.59 -6.94
CA ILE A 34 2.23 -2.10 -7.80
C ILE A 34 0.82 -1.81 -7.25
N ASP A 35 0.68 -1.62 -5.93
CA ASP A 35 -0.62 -1.31 -5.30
C ASP A 35 -0.99 0.17 -5.44
N VAL A 36 -0.04 1.02 -5.80
CA VAL A 36 -0.24 2.46 -5.98
C VAL A 36 -0.77 2.73 -7.39
N ASP A 37 -1.93 3.39 -7.49
CA ASP A 37 -2.50 3.75 -8.78
C ASP A 37 -1.81 4.98 -9.39
N PRO A 38 -1.87 5.17 -10.73
CA PRO A 38 -1.29 6.36 -11.36
C PRO A 38 -1.77 7.68 -10.75
N LEU A 39 -3.06 7.76 -10.38
CA LEU A 39 -3.62 8.95 -9.74
C LEU A 39 -3.04 9.18 -8.32
N ASP A 40 -2.77 8.12 -7.58
CA ASP A 40 -2.13 8.22 -6.26
C ASP A 40 -0.72 8.80 -6.39
N TRP A 41 0.04 8.35 -7.41
CA TRP A 41 1.38 8.87 -7.70
C TRP A 41 1.34 10.35 -8.08
N THR A 42 0.46 10.74 -9.01
CA THR A 42 0.34 12.15 -9.42
C THR A 42 -0.08 13.04 -8.26
N ASN A 43 -1.00 12.59 -7.40
CA ASN A 43 -1.39 13.31 -6.19
C ASN A 43 -0.23 13.43 -5.19
N ALA A 44 0.52 12.34 -4.95
CA ALA A 44 1.68 12.35 -4.06
C ALA A 44 2.81 13.28 -4.56
N PHE A 45 2.92 13.46 -5.88
CA PHE A 45 3.88 14.38 -6.49
C PHE A 45 3.32 15.79 -6.73
N GLN A 46 2.06 16.04 -6.36
CA GLN A 46 1.34 17.30 -6.60
C GLN A 46 1.33 17.71 -8.08
N MET A 47 1.19 16.72 -8.97
CA MET A 47 1.18 16.88 -10.42
C MET A 47 -0.23 16.75 -10.98
N ASN A 48 -0.49 17.46 -12.08
CA ASN A 48 -1.72 17.28 -12.84
C ASN A 48 -1.64 15.95 -13.61
N ALA A 49 -2.64 15.08 -13.44
CA ALA A 49 -2.71 13.80 -14.15
C ALA A 49 -2.74 13.94 -15.68
N ASN A 50 -3.19 15.08 -16.20
CA ASN A 50 -3.26 15.38 -17.65
C ASN A 50 -2.03 16.14 -18.16
N SER A 51 -1.02 16.45 -17.32
CA SER A 51 0.25 17.01 -17.79
C SER A 51 1.09 15.94 -18.47
N ALA A 52 2.14 16.35 -19.19
CA ALA A 52 3.05 15.41 -19.85
C ALA A 52 3.68 14.42 -18.85
N GLU A 53 4.01 14.90 -17.65
CA GLU A 53 4.54 14.09 -16.55
C GLU A 53 3.49 13.10 -16.03
N GLY A 54 2.24 13.55 -15.80
CA GLY A 54 1.14 12.70 -15.34
C GLY A 54 0.79 11.61 -16.35
N VAL A 55 0.82 11.92 -17.65
CA VAL A 55 0.62 10.94 -18.72
C VAL A 55 1.75 9.91 -18.73
N LEU A 56 3.01 10.32 -18.58
CA LEU A 56 4.16 9.40 -18.50
C LEU A 56 4.06 8.48 -17.26
N ILE A 57 3.72 9.04 -16.10
CA ILE A 57 3.49 8.25 -14.89
C ILE A 57 2.39 7.21 -15.13
N THR A 58 1.27 7.63 -15.70
CA THR A 58 0.14 6.75 -16.01
C THR A 58 0.56 5.62 -16.94
N LYS A 59 1.25 5.93 -18.03
CA LYS A 59 1.74 4.95 -19.01
C LYS A 59 2.61 3.88 -18.34
N VAL A 60 3.64 4.29 -17.60
CA VAL A 60 4.61 3.37 -17.01
C VAL A 60 3.99 2.51 -15.92
N VAL A 61 3.17 3.10 -15.03
CA VAL A 61 2.50 2.35 -13.96
C VAL A 61 1.49 1.35 -14.53
N GLN A 62 0.72 1.73 -15.55
CA GLN A 62 -0.23 0.83 -16.22
C GLN A 62 0.47 -0.33 -16.93
N GLU A 63 1.64 -0.11 -17.53
CA GLU A 63 2.42 -1.18 -18.14
C GLU A 63 2.79 -2.27 -17.14
N PHE A 64 3.26 -1.88 -15.94
CA PHE A 64 3.53 -2.84 -14.86
C PHE A 64 2.27 -3.53 -14.36
N LYS A 65 1.17 -2.79 -14.18
CA LYS A 65 -0.11 -3.37 -13.74
C LYS A 65 -0.65 -4.39 -14.73
N THR A 66 -0.50 -4.16 -16.00
CA THR A 66 -0.92 -5.09 -17.07
C THR A 66 -0.11 -6.40 -17.03
N LYS A 67 1.18 -6.32 -16.70
CA LYS A 67 2.04 -7.50 -16.52
C LYS A 67 1.69 -8.29 -15.26
N GLY A 68 1.09 -7.65 -14.26
CA GLY A 68 0.69 -8.29 -13.00
C GLY A 68 1.86 -8.71 -12.09
N GLU A 69 3.08 -8.27 -12.40
CA GLU A 69 4.29 -8.61 -11.67
C GLU A 69 4.65 -7.49 -10.67
N SER A 70 5.01 -7.88 -9.45
CA SER A 70 5.55 -6.93 -8.48
C SER A 70 6.88 -6.35 -8.96
N TYR A 71 7.07 -5.06 -8.75
CA TYR A 71 8.28 -4.35 -9.11
C TYR A 71 8.81 -3.47 -7.97
N SER A 72 10.09 -3.16 -8.02
CA SER A 72 10.76 -2.23 -7.11
C SER A 72 10.70 -0.80 -7.62
N MET A 73 11.02 0.17 -6.76
CA MET A 73 11.16 1.56 -7.17
C MET A 73 12.28 1.75 -8.21
N ASP A 74 13.34 0.93 -8.16
CA ASP A 74 14.42 1.00 -9.15
C ASP A 74 13.97 0.52 -10.53
N GLU A 75 13.21 -0.58 -10.59
CA GLU A 75 12.63 -1.08 -11.85
C GLU A 75 11.66 -0.03 -12.45
N LEU A 76 10.87 0.66 -11.62
CA LEU A 76 9.98 1.73 -12.06
C LEU A 76 10.77 2.92 -12.64
N ILE A 77 11.82 3.37 -11.97
CA ILE A 77 12.69 4.46 -12.42
C ILE A 77 13.37 4.10 -13.74
N GLU A 78 13.87 2.88 -13.88
CA GLU A 78 14.51 2.43 -15.12
C GLU A 78 13.51 2.33 -16.29
N MET A 79 12.25 1.96 -16.02
CA MET A 79 11.20 1.97 -17.04
C MET A 79 10.93 3.39 -17.54
N VAL A 80 10.83 4.38 -16.64
CA VAL A 80 10.67 5.79 -17.02
C VAL A 80 11.83 6.27 -17.88
N LYS A 81 13.07 5.93 -17.53
CA LYS A 81 14.26 6.31 -18.31
C LYS A 81 14.28 5.72 -19.74
N LYS A 82 13.65 4.57 -19.93
CA LYS A 82 13.56 3.89 -21.22
C LYS A 82 12.48 4.47 -22.14
N ASP A 83 11.62 5.34 -21.61
CA ASP A 83 10.59 5.96 -22.44
C ASP A 83 11.21 6.88 -23.50
N LYS A 84 10.84 6.64 -24.77
CA LYS A 84 11.37 7.37 -25.93
C LYS A 84 10.35 8.32 -26.56
N GLU A 85 9.10 8.25 -26.09
CA GLU A 85 8.00 9.04 -26.64
C GLU A 85 7.86 10.39 -25.95
N SER A 86 8.21 10.44 -24.65
CA SER A 86 8.16 11.67 -23.87
C SER A 86 9.42 12.52 -24.07
N GLY A 87 9.26 13.83 -23.94
CA GLY A 87 10.39 14.75 -23.99
C GLY A 87 11.40 14.51 -22.86
N HIS A 88 12.68 14.72 -23.11
CA HIS A 88 13.77 14.47 -22.15
C HIS A 88 13.57 15.22 -20.81
N VAL A 89 13.00 16.44 -20.84
CA VAL A 89 12.70 17.20 -19.62
C VAL A 89 11.65 16.51 -18.79
N THR A 90 10.55 16.05 -19.40
CA THR A 90 9.47 15.29 -18.74
C THR A 90 9.99 14.02 -18.08
N VAL A 91 10.81 13.25 -18.82
CA VAL A 91 11.43 12.03 -18.29
C VAL A 91 12.28 12.35 -17.06
N ASN A 92 13.13 13.39 -17.11
CA ASN A 92 13.97 13.76 -15.97
C ASN A 92 13.17 14.21 -14.75
N ILE A 93 12.07 14.97 -14.94
CA ILE A 93 11.19 15.38 -13.86
C ILE A 93 10.59 14.14 -13.17
N VAL A 94 9.99 13.22 -13.95
CA VAL A 94 9.35 12.02 -13.40
C VAL A 94 10.36 11.09 -12.72
N VAL A 95 11.56 10.92 -13.30
CA VAL A 95 12.65 10.17 -12.66
C VAL A 95 13.03 10.77 -11.30
N ASN A 96 13.11 12.10 -11.21
CA ASN A 96 13.46 12.77 -9.96
C ASN A 96 12.36 12.60 -8.90
N GLU A 97 11.09 12.65 -9.28
CA GLU A 97 9.98 12.42 -8.34
C GLU A 97 9.96 10.98 -7.82
N PHE A 98 10.17 9.99 -8.69
CA PHE A 98 10.29 8.60 -8.22
C PHE A 98 11.54 8.35 -7.38
N LYS A 99 12.66 9.05 -7.62
CA LYS A 99 13.83 9.01 -6.74
C LYS A 99 13.53 9.61 -5.36
N LYS A 100 12.78 10.72 -5.29
CA LYS A 100 12.31 11.27 -4.02
C LYS A 100 11.42 10.26 -3.28
N ALA A 101 10.46 9.63 -3.99
CA ALA A 101 9.59 8.61 -3.42
C ALA A 101 10.38 7.38 -2.92
N LYS A 102 11.41 6.94 -3.62
CA LYS A 102 12.33 5.92 -3.14
C LYS A 102 13.00 6.34 -1.81
N GLY A 103 13.34 7.62 -1.66
CA GLY A 103 13.89 8.20 -0.44
C GLY A 103 12.94 8.19 0.75
N TRP A 104 11.64 7.95 0.58
CA TRP A 104 10.68 7.78 1.69
C TRP A 104 10.91 6.47 2.46
N GLN A 105 11.62 5.52 1.88
CA GLN A 105 12.00 4.25 2.51
C GLN A 105 10.81 3.43 3.04
N ILE A 106 9.67 3.55 2.36
CA ILE A 106 8.44 2.81 2.70
C ILE A 106 8.11 1.73 1.67
N PHE A 107 8.73 1.77 0.49
CA PHE A 107 8.41 0.83 -0.59
C PHE A 107 9.34 -0.39 -0.58
N SER A 108 8.75 -1.55 -0.78
CA SER A 108 9.47 -2.78 -1.11
C SER A 108 8.70 -3.59 -2.17
N LYS A 109 9.38 -4.46 -2.88
CA LYS A 109 8.78 -5.30 -3.91
C LYS A 109 7.70 -6.23 -3.34
N GLU A 110 7.95 -6.79 -2.16
CA GLU A 110 7.06 -7.75 -1.49
C GLU A 110 5.94 -7.06 -0.71
N GLY A 111 6.22 -5.93 -0.08
CA GLY A 111 5.29 -5.20 0.79
C GLY A 111 4.88 -5.99 2.04
N THR A 112 4.14 -5.35 2.91
CA THR A 112 3.54 -5.99 4.07
C THR A 112 2.14 -6.48 3.70
N PRO A 113 1.84 -7.79 3.83
CA PRO A 113 0.52 -8.31 3.53
C PRO A 113 -0.56 -7.69 4.42
N LEU A 114 -1.70 -7.32 3.83
CA LEU A 114 -2.79 -6.70 4.62
C LEU A 114 -3.30 -7.62 5.75
N LYS A 115 -3.26 -8.95 5.55
CA LYS A 115 -3.64 -9.92 6.59
C LYS A 115 -2.81 -9.79 7.88
N ASP A 116 -1.58 -9.28 7.76
CA ASP A 116 -0.70 -9.09 8.93
C ASP A 116 -1.04 -7.79 9.67
N LEU A 117 -1.65 -6.82 8.97
CA LEU A 117 -2.10 -5.54 9.53
C LEU A 117 -3.50 -5.61 10.13
N VAL A 118 -4.32 -6.59 9.71
CA VAL A 118 -5.74 -6.67 10.11
C VAL A 118 -6.04 -8.04 10.69
N GLN A 119 -6.01 -8.12 12.01
CA GLN A 119 -6.33 -9.34 12.76
C GLN A 119 -7.45 -9.07 13.77
N GLY A 120 -8.40 -10.01 13.87
CA GLY A 120 -9.50 -9.91 14.83
C GLY A 120 -8.99 -9.88 16.28
N GLY A 121 -9.45 -8.90 17.07
CA GLY A 121 -9.06 -8.75 18.47
C GLY A 121 -7.73 -8.04 18.72
N GLN A 122 -7.02 -7.63 17.67
CA GLN A 122 -5.77 -6.86 17.72
C GLN A 122 -6.01 -5.39 17.38
N VAL A 123 -5.31 -4.50 18.03
CA VAL A 123 -5.19 -3.09 17.64
C VAL A 123 -3.89 -2.91 16.87
N THR A 124 -3.99 -2.54 15.60
CA THR A 124 -2.82 -2.25 14.76
C THR A 124 -2.61 -0.75 14.68
N VAL A 125 -1.42 -0.30 15.02
CA VAL A 125 -0.97 1.09 14.89
C VAL A 125 0.03 1.16 13.73
N LEU A 126 -0.29 1.93 12.70
CA LEU A 126 0.66 2.27 11.62
C LEU A 126 1.32 3.59 11.98
N ASP A 127 2.55 3.53 12.45
CA ASP A 127 3.29 4.72 12.85
C ASP A 127 3.86 5.44 11.61
N VAL A 128 3.25 6.55 11.26
CA VAL A 128 3.70 7.44 10.18
C VAL A 128 4.37 8.71 10.71
N SER A 129 4.69 8.75 12.00
CA SER A 129 5.35 9.87 12.65
C SER A 129 6.73 10.21 12.06
N PRO A 130 7.53 9.24 11.55
CA PRO A 130 8.81 9.56 10.92
C PRO A 130 8.71 10.59 9.79
N TYR A 131 7.55 10.67 9.15
CA TYR A 131 7.30 11.61 8.04
C TYR A 131 6.85 13.00 8.50
N ALA A 132 6.63 13.22 9.80
CA ALA A 132 6.10 14.49 10.31
C ALA A 132 7.00 15.69 10.01
N THR A 133 8.31 15.49 9.93
CA THR A 133 9.33 16.52 9.68
C THR A 133 9.83 16.56 8.23
N MET A 134 9.37 15.67 7.38
CA MET A 134 9.75 15.65 5.96
C MET A 134 8.97 16.70 5.16
N ALA A 135 9.60 17.31 4.17
CA ALA A 135 8.95 18.27 3.27
C ALA A 135 7.70 17.70 2.58
N SER A 136 7.73 16.41 2.17
CA SER A 136 6.60 15.70 1.59
C SER A 136 5.84 14.84 2.61
N GLY A 137 5.93 15.17 3.90
CA GLY A 137 5.39 14.31 4.96
C GLY A 137 3.87 14.17 4.94
N TRP A 138 3.16 15.20 4.48
CA TRP A 138 1.70 15.16 4.36
C TRP A 138 1.26 14.25 3.21
N GLU A 139 1.89 14.37 2.07
CA GLU A 139 1.60 13.58 0.87
C GLU A 139 1.89 12.10 1.12
N ILE A 140 2.99 11.78 1.80
CA ILE A 140 3.33 10.41 2.18
C ILE A 140 2.26 9.84 3.13
N LYS A 141 1.86 10.58 4.16
CA LYS A 141 0.80 10.15 5.09
C LYS A 141 -0.53 9.95 4.36
N ALA A 142 -0.91 10.86 3.49
CA ALA A 142 -2.14 10.75 2.70
C ALA A 142 -2.11 9.52 1.79
N LEU A 143 -0.96 9.23 1.13
CA LEU A 143 -0.78 8.03 0.32
C LEU A 143 -0.92 6.75 1.16
N VAL A 144 -0.25 6.66 2.31
CA VAL A 144 -0.31 5.48 3.20
C VAL A 144 -1.75 5.24 3.66
N VAL A 145 -2.39 6.27 4.22
CA VAL A 145 -3.77 6.16 4.73
C VAL A 145 -4.75 5.80 3.61
N GLY A 146 -4.64 6.47 2.46
CA GLY A 146 -5.50 6.24 1.30
C GLY A 146 -5.36 4.81 0.76
N LEU A 147 -4.13 4.33 0.60
CA LEU A 147 -3.85 2.99 0.07
C LEU A 147 -4.35 1.89 1.03
N ILE A 148 -4.04 1.99 2.31
CA ILE A 148 -4.47 1.00 3.32
C ILE A 148 -6.00 1.01 3.43
N SER A 149 -6.63 2.18 3.52
CA SER A 149 -8.09 2.29 3.59
C SER A 149 -8.76 1.68 2.37
N ARG A 150 -8.30 2.00 1.15
CA ARG A 150 -8.83 1.44 -0.09
C ARG A 150 -8.71 -0.09 -0.12
N THR A 151 -7.57 -0.62 0.29
CA THR A 151 -7.34 -2.07 0.32
C THR A 151 -8.29 -2.76 1.31
N LEU A 152 -8.48 -2.18 2.50
CA LEU A 152 -9.44 -2.67 3.49
C LEU A 152 -10.88 -2.64 2.96
N PHE A 153 -11.31 -1.53 2.37
CA PHE A 153 -12.65 -1.40 1.80
C PHE A 153 -12.91 -2.36 0.66
N ASN A 154 -11.92 -2.64 -0.18
CA ASN A 154 -12.06 -3.58 -1.30
C ASN A 154 -12.14 -5.05 -0.85
N GLN A 155 -11.53 -5.40 0.27
CA GLN A 155 -11.56 -6.77 0.79
C GLN A 155 -12.82 -7.09 1.60
N ARG A 156 -13.44 -6.10 2.24
CA ARG A 156 -14.60 -6.30 3.11
C ARG A 156 -15.83 -6.92 2.40
N PRO A 157 -16.22 -6.53 1.17
CA PRO A 157 -17.33 -7.16 0.46
C PRO A 157 -17.10 -8.64 0.15
N LEU A 158 -15.85 -9.03 -0.14
CA LEU A 158 -15.51 -10.44 -0.39
C LEU A 158 -15.60 -11.28 0.89
N ALA A 159 -15.12 -10.74 2.02
CA ALA A 159 -15.23 -11.39 3.31
C ALA A 159 -16.69 -11.58 3.73
N ARG A 160 -17.55 -10.54 3.59
CA ARG A 160 -19.00 -10.64 3.87
C ARG A 160 -19.68 -11.68 3.01
N LYS A 161 -19.43 -11.73 1.71
CA LYS A 161 -20.01 -12.76 0.84
C LYS A 161 -19.62 -14.17 1.30
N THR A 162 -18.37 -14.38 1.69
CA THR A 162 -17.90 -15.68 2.19
C THR A 162 -18.58 -16.05 3.52
N GLU A 163 -18.82 -15.09 4.42
CA GLU A 163 -19.53 -15.29 5.68
C GLU A 163 -21.01 -15.60 5.43
N GLU A 164 -21.66 -14.89 4.53
CA GLU A 164 -23.06 -15.12 4.14
C GLU A 164 -23.22 -16.53 3.53
N PHE A 165 -22.33 -16.96 2.63
CA PHE A 165 -22.33 -18.31 2.08
C PHE A 165 -22.17 -19.38 3.16
N LYS A 166 -21.23 -19.22 4.09
CA LYS A 166 -21.04 -20.15 5.20
C LYS A 166 -22.26 -20.23 6.10
N THR A 167 -22.92 -19.11 6.37
CA THR A 167 -24.13 -19.07 7.21
C THR A 167 -25.30 -19.80 6.52
N VAL A 168 -25.47 -19.61 5.21
CA VAL A 168 -26.49 -20.32 4.41
C VAL A 168 -26.21 -21.81 4.35
N ASP A 169 -24.96 -22.22 4.11
CA ASP A 169 -24.55 -23.62 4.03
C ASP A 169 -24.77 -24.33 5.39
N THR A 170 -24.39 -23.69 6.49
CA THR A 170 -24.64 -24.20 7.85
C THR A 170 -26.14 -24.34 8.13
N SER A 171 -26.97 -23.38 7.69
CA SER A 171 -28.43 -23.42 7.87
C SER A 171 -29.04 -24.57 7.05
N MET A 172 -28.60 -24.79 5.82
CA MET A 172 -29.07 -25.92 5.00
C MET A 172 -28.71 -27.29 5.59
N HIS A 173 -27.55 -27.43 6.20
CA HIS A 173 -27.17 -28.66 6.89
C HIS A 173 -28.03 -28.95 8.13
N TYR A 174 -28.42 -27.92 8.88
CA TYR A 174 -29.33 -28.08 10.01
C TYR A 174 -30.73 -28.56 9.58
N PHE A 175 -31.27 -28.06 8.47
CA PHE A 175 -32.58 -28.47 7.96
C PHE A 175 -32.61 -29.82 7.26
N SER A 176 -31.47 -30.36 6.81
CA SER A 176 -31.40 -31.68 6.22
C SER A 176 -31.39 -32.83 7.24
N HIS A 177 -31.00 -32.58 8.49
CA HIS A 177 -31.01 -33.59 9.56
C HIS A 177 -32.37 -33.76 10.26
N GLU A 178 -33.33 -32.82 10.10
CA GLU A 178 -34.69 -32.95 10.67
C GLU A 178 -35.66 -33.78 9.82
N LYS A 179 -35.25 -34.26 8.64
CA LYS A 179 -36.14 -35.05 7.75
C LYS A 179 -35.99 -36.57 7.87
N ASP A 180 -35.09 -37.07 8.72
CA ASP A 180 -34.81 -38.50 8.87
C ASP A 180 -35.23 -39.05 10.24
N THR A 181 -36.31 -38.49 10.89
CA THR A 181 -36.96 -39.07 12.07
C THR A 181 -38.45 -39.29 11.89
#